data_7de2dd3bdddfb6cad368fd5a0867dce9
#
_entry.id   7de2dd3bdddfb6cad368fd5a0867dce9
#
_cell.length_a   1.000
_cell.length_b   1.000
_cell.length_c   1.000
_cell.angle_alpha   90.00
_cell.angle_beta   90.00
_cell.angle_gamma   90.00
#
_symmetry.space_group_name_H-M   'P 1'
#
loop_
_entity.id
_entity.type
_entity.pdbx_description
1 polymer ?
#
loop_
_entity_poly.entity_id
_entity_poly.type
_entity_poly.pdbx_seq_one_letter_code
_entity_poly.pdbx_strand_id
1 'polypeptide(L)'
;MAAGKRRKSRVLALQALFELDAVGHAPELAISHLLEGAGTSKETEEFAQALVRGVIENRERIDDIIRKTAPAWPLEQISVVDRNILRLAIYEILIDNKVPMRAAINEAVELAKEFGGETSPKFVNGVLGSVSLLATTP
;
A
#
# COMPACT_ATOMS: atom_id res chain seq x y z
N MET A 1 18.62 5.25 8.91
CA MET A 1 17.39 5.83 9.46
C MET A 1 16.22 4.91 9.21
N ALA A 2 15.49 4.58 10.25
CA ALA A 2 14.33 3.69 10.15
C ALA A 2 13.30 4.23 9.16
N ALA A 3 13.03 5.55 9.18
CA ALA A 3 12.07 6.17 8.27
C ALA A 3 12.47 6.02 6.80
N GLY A 4 13.74 6.23 6.47
CA GLY A 4 14.23 6.07 5.11
C GLY A 4 14.17 4.63 4.62
N LYS A 5 14.54 3.69 5.48
CA LYS A 5 14.47 2.27 5.16
C LYS A 5 13.04 1.81 4.96
N ARG A 6 12.12 2.29 5.80
CA ARG A 6 10.71 1.96 5.70
C ARG A 6 10.10 2.53 4.43
N ARG A 7 10.47 3.74 4.06
CA ARG A 7 10.01 4.34 2.82
C ARG A 7 10.47 3.51 1.62
N LYS A 8 11.72 3.09 1.62
CA LYS A 8 12.27 2.24 0.56
C LYS A 8 11.50 0.92 0.48
N SER A 9 11.23 0.31 1.64
CA SER A 9 10.46 -0.93 1.70
C SER A 9 9.05 -0.76 1.12
N ARG A 10 8.41 0.37 1.40
CA ARG A 10 7.07 0.65 0.87
C ARG A 10 7.08 0.85 -0.63
N VAL A 11 8.12 1.53 -1.16
CA VAL A 11 8.27 1.68 -2.61
C VAL A 11 8.41 0.32 -3.26
N LEU A 12 9.26 -0.55 -2.70
CA LEU A 12 9.46 -1.89 -3.22
C LEU A 12 8.18 -2.72 -3.14
N ALA A 13 7.46 -2.63 -2.03
CA ALA A 13 6.19 -3.33 -1.87
C ALA A 13 5.16 -2.86 -2.88
N LEU A 14 5.07 -1.54 -3.11
CA LEU A 14 4.15 -0.99 -4.10
C LEU A 14 4.46 -1.51 -5.50
N GLN A 15 5.73 -1.58 -5.87
CA GLN A 15 6.15 -2.09 -7.17
C GLN A 15 5.72 -3.55 -7.35
N ALA A 16 5.90 -4.38 -6.32
CA ALA A 16 5.49 -5.78 -6.38
C ALA A 16 3.96 -5.92 -6.47
N LEU A 17 3.22 -5.12 -5.69
CA LEU A 17 1.76 -5.15 -5.74
C LEU A 17 1.24 -4.68 -7.09
N PHE A 18 1.89 -3.68 -7.69
CA PHE A 18 1.56 -3.24 -9.04
C PHE A 18 1.73 -4.38 -10.04
N GLU A 19 2.84 -5.08 -9.98
CA GLU A 19 3.11 -6.19 -10.89
C GLU A 19 2.07 -7.30 -10.75
N LEU A 20 1.70 -7.65 -9.51
CA LEU A 20 0.66 -8.64 -9.24
C LEU A 20 -0.68 -8.24 -9.84
N ASP A 21 -1.05 -6.98 -9.66
CA ASP A 21 -2.36 -6.47 -10.05
C ASP A 21 -2.44 -6.19 -11.56
N ALA A 22 -1.45 -5.49 -12.09
CA ALA A 22 -1.48 -5.04 -13.48
C ALA A 22 -1.07 -6.13 -14.48
N VAL A 23 -0.12 -6.98 -14.10
CA VAL A 23 0.45 -8.00 -14.99
C VAL A 23 -0.09 -9.39 -14.67
N GLY A 24 -0.48 -9.63 -13.44
CA GLY A 24 -1.03 -10.93 -13.04
C GLY A 24 0.02 -11.98 -12.72
N HIS A 25 1.25 -11.57 -12.43
CA HIS A 25 2.30 -12.51 -12.03
C HIS A 25 1.98 -13.13 -10.67
N ALA A 26 2.49 -14.36 -10.44
CA ALA A 26 2.36 -15.00 -9.14
C ALA A 26 3.14 -14.19 -8.09
N PRO A 27 2.67 -14.20 -6.81
CA PRO A 27 3.34 -13.45 -5.74
C PRO A 27 4.83 -13.72 -5.63
N GLU A 28 5.24 -14.98 -5.72
CA GLU A 28 6.65 -15.35 -5.58
C GLU A 28 7.50 -14.75 -6.71
N LEU A 29 6.97 -14.69 -7.91
CA LEU A 29 7.67 -14.10 -9.05
C LEU A 29 7.81 -12.59 -8.88
N ALA A 30 6.74 -11.90 -8.47
CA ALA A 30 6.77 -10.46 -8.25
C ALA A 30 7.78 -10.09 -7.17
N ILE A 31 7.82 -10.85 -6.08
CA ILE A 31 8.77 -10.62 -5.00
C ILE A 31 10.19 -10.88 -5.48
N SER A 32 10.40 -11.96 -6.24
CA SER A 32 11.71 -12.28 -6.79
C SER A 32 12.24 -11.16 -7.68
N HIS A 33 11.40 -10.66 -8.59
CA HIS A 33 11.77 -9.52 -9.46
C HIS A 33 12.16 -8.30 -8.66
N LEU A 34 11.43 -8.05 -7.59
CA LEU A 34 11.66 -6.91 -6.74
C LEU A 34 13.03 -6.94 -6.09
N LEU A 35 13.43 -8.10 -5.60
CA LEU A 35 14.69 -8.26 -4.87
C LEU A 35 15.90 -8.29 -5.79
N GLU A 36 15.71 -8.67 -7.05
CA GLU A 36 16.78 -8.66 -8.04
C GLU A 36 17.26 -7.25 -8.30
N GLY A 37 18.52 -6.98 -8.04
CA GLY A 37 19.12 -5.69 -8.33
C GLY A 37 18.65 -4.53 -7.46
N ALA A 38 17.88 -4.79 -6.43
CA ALA A 38 17.39 -3.72 -5.55
C ALA A 38 18.52 -3.02 -4.80
N GLY A 39 19.60 -3.73 -4.48
CA GLY A 39 20.75 -3.14 -3.81
C GLY A 39 20.43 -2.62 -2.42
N THR A 40 19.42 -3.15 -1.77
CA THR A 40 19.00 -2.71 -0.44
C THR A 40 19.43 -3.69 0.63
N SER A 41 19.31 -3.26 1.88
CA SER A 41 19.67 -4.12 3.02
C SER A 41 18.66 -5.27 3.15
N LYS A 42 19.12 -6.33 3.80
CA LYS A 42 18.28 -7.47 4.08
C LYS A 42 17.04 -7.07 4.91
N GLU A 43 17.22 -6.17 5.86
CA GLU A 43 16.13 -5.66 6.68
C GLU A 43 15.07 -4.97 5.83
N THR A 44 15.49 -4.14 4.87
CA THR A 44 14.58 -3.46 3.95
C THR A 44 13.81 -4.46 3.09
N GLU A 45 14.50 -5.48 2.60
CA GLU A 45 13.89 -6.52 1.78
C GLU A 45 12.88 -7.34 2.57
N GLU A 46 13.23 -7.73 3.80
CA GLU A 46 12.33 -8.50 4.65
C GLU A 46 11.07 -7.73 4.99
N PHE A 47 11.21 -6.43 5.27
CA PHE A 47 10.05 -5.58 5.56
C PHE A 47 9.16 -5.46 4.32
N ALA A 48 9.76 -5.25 3.15
CA ALA A 48 8.99 -5.16 1.90
C ALA A 48 8.22 -6.45 1.63
N GLN A 49 8.85 -7.61 1.80
CA GLN A 49 8.20 -8.90 1.61
C GLN A 49 7.04 -9.09 2.59
N ALA A 50 7.23 -8.71 3.85
CA ALA A 50 6.19 -8.82 4.86
C ALA A 50 4.97 -7.97 4.48
N LEU A 51 5.20 -6.76 3.97
CA LEU A 51 4.11 -5.89 3.52
C LEU A 51 3.34 -6.53 2.37
N VAL A 52 4.04 -7.04 1.37
CA VAL A 52 3.40 -7.66 0.20
C VAL A 52 2.56 -8.86 0.63
N ARG A 53 3.13 -9.74 1.43
CA ARG A 53 2.42 -10.94 1.89
C ARG A 53 1.22 -10.59 2.74
N GLY A 54 1.36 -9.59 3.62
CA GLY A 54 0.25 -9.14 4.46
C GLY A 54 -0.91 -8.60 3.64
N VAL A 55 -0.62 -7.82 2.61
CA VAL A 55 -1.66 -7.31 1.71
C VAL A 55 -2.34 -8.44 0.97
N ILE A 56 -1.56 -9.38 0.42
CA ILE A 56 -2.11 -10.51 -0.32
C ILE A 56 -3.03 -11.37 0.56
N GLU A 57 -2.58 -11.68 1.76
CA GLU A 57 -3.35 -12.51 2.70
C GLU A 57 -4.65 -11.86 3.14
N ASN A 58 -4.69 -10.53 3.17
CA ASN A 58 -5.85 -9.77 3.65
C ASN A 58 -6.57 -9.02 2.54
N ARG A 59 -6.31 -9.34 1.29
CA ARG A 59 -6.78 -8.58 0.14
C ARG A 59 -8.30 -8.39 0.11
N GLU A 60 -9.07 -9.43 0.34
CA GLU A 60 -10.53 -9.32 0.30
C GLU A 60 -11.05 -8.36 1.37
N ARG A 61 -10.52 -8.49 2.57
CA ARG A 61 -10.89 -7.61 3.68
C ARG A 61 -10.50 -6.16 3.38
N ILE A 62 -9.31 -5.96 2.84
CA ILE A 62 -8.82 -4.62 2.48
C ILE A 62 -9.68 -4.02 1.39
N ASP A 63 -9.97 -4.78 0.34
CA ASP A 63 -10.78 -4.29 -0.78
C ASP A 63 -12.20 -3.94 -0.34
N ASP A 64 -12.78 -4.69 0.60
CA ASP A 64 -14.09 -4.34 1.16
C ASP A 64 -14.04 -3.01 1.91
N ILE A 65 -12.94 -2.75 2.61
CA ILE A 65 -12.76 -1.47 3.30
C ILE A 65 -12.67 -0.32 2.28
N ILE A 66 -11.98 -0.53 1.17
CA ILE A 66 -11.91 0.48 0.10
C ILE A 66 -13.31 0.76 -0.45
N ARG A 67 -14.09 -0.28 -0.71
CA ARG A 67 -15.46 -0.13 -1.23
C ARG A 67 -16.34 0.67 -0.29
N LYS A 68 -16.19 0.47 1.01
CA LYS A 68 -16.95 1.19 2.03
C LYS A 68 -16.53 2.64 2.17
N THR A 69 -15.24 2.91 2.01
CA THR A 69 -14.68 4.25 2.25
C THR A 69 -14.62 5.10 0.99
N ALA A 70 -14.75 4.50 -0.18
CA ALA A 70 -14.78 5.19 -1.46
C ALA A 70 -15.93 4.67 -2.32
N PRO A 71 -17.20 4.77 -1.85
CA PRO A 71 -18.32 4.14 -2.55
C PRO A 71 -18.63 4.72 -3.92
N ALA A 72 -18.19 5.95 -4.18
CA ALA A 72 -18.40 6.58 -5.48
C ALA A 72 -17.46 6.04 -6.56
N TRP A 73 -16.46 5.26 -6.18
CA TRP A 73 -15.43 4.77 -7.10
C TRP A 73 -15.36 3.24 -7.06
N PRO A 74 -15.93 2.55 -8.05
CA PRO A 74 -15.76 1.10 -8.13
C PRO A 74 -14.27 0.75 -8.12
N LEU A 75 -13.92 -0.29 -7.39
CA LEU A 75 -12.53 -0.68 -7.20
C LEU A 75 -11.78 -0.84 -8.52
N GLU A 76 -12.44 -1.42 -9.52
CA GLU A 76 -11.85 -1.65 -10.84
C GLU A 76 -11.55 -0.36 -11.60
N GLN A 77 -12.21 0.74 -11.23
CA GLN A 77 -12.02 2.04 -11.88
C GLN A 77 -10.99 2.92 -11.16
N ILE A 78 -10.56 2.52 -9.98
CA ILE A 78 -9.46 3.19 -9.30
C ILE A 78 -8.18 2.76 -10.02
N SER A 79 -7.28 3.71 -10.32
CA SER A 79 -6.04 3.37 -11.02
C SER A 79 -5.27 2.30 -10.25
N VAL A 80 -4.51 1.47 -10.97
CA VAL A 80 -3.74 0.38 -10.38
C VAL A 80 -2.79 0.91 -9.30
N VAL A 81 -2.14 2.05 -9.56
CA VAL A 81 -1.24 2.66 -8.59
C VAL A 81 -1.99 3.09 -7.34
N ASP A 82 -3.08 3.85 -7.50
CA ASP A 82 -3.82 4.38 -6.36
C ASP A 82 -4.42 3.27 -5.50
N ARG A 83 -5.03 2.26 -6.12
CA ARG A 83 -5.64 1.20 -5.32
C ARG A 83 -4.61 0.37 -4.57
N ASN A 84 -3.41 0.19 -5.12
CA ASN A 84 -2.36 -0.53 -4.40
C ASN A 84 -1.72 0.31 -3.30
N ILE A 85 -1.64 1.62 -3.47
CA ILE A 85 -1.25 2.51 -2.39
C ILE A 85 -2.27 2.41 -1.24
N LEU A 86 -3.56 2.43 -1.58
CA LEU A 86 -4.62 2.28 -0.58
C LEU A 86 -4.53 0.93 0.13
N ARG A 87 -4.34 -0.15 -0.61
CA ARG A 87 -4.21 -1.49 -0.03
C ARG A 87 -3.08 -1.55 0.98
N LEU A 88 -1.93 -1.01 0.60
CA LEU A 88 -0.74 -1.00 1.46
C LEU A 88 -0.98 -0.21 2.73
N ALA A 89 -1.53 1.01 2.60
CA ALA A 89 -1.79 1.87 3.74
C ALA A 89 -2.84 1.28 4.68
N ILE A 90 -3.92 0.74 4.13
CA ILE A 90 -4.99 0.13 4.94
C ILE A 90 -4.45 -1.08 5.71
N TYR A 91 -3.60 -1.87 5.09
CA TYR A 91 -2.93 -2.97 5.79
C TYR A 91 -2.16 -2.45 7.00
N GLU A 92 -1.35 -1.41 6.81
CA GLU A 92 -0.54 -0.85 7.89
C GLU A 92 -1.39 -0.20 8.99
N ILE A 93 -2.49 0.44 8.63
CA ILE A 93 -3.35 1.15 9.59
C ILE A 93 -4.25 0.20 10.40
N LEU A 94 -4.93 -0.71 9.73
CA LEU A 94 -5.99 -1.50 10.35
C LEU A 94 -5.62 -2.93 10.69
N ILE A 95 -4.65 -3.50 10.03
CA ILE A 95 -4.33 -4.92 10.19
C ILE A 95 -3.02 -5.10 10.93
N ASP A 96 -1.93 -4.59 10.39
CA ASP A 96 -0.62 -4.68 11.02
C ASP A 96 -0.51 -3.78 12.25
N ASN A 97 -0.99 -2.57 12.11
CA ASN A 97 -1.15 -1.58 13.19
C ASN A 97 0.13 -1.33 14.02
N LYS A 98 1.28 -1.42 13.40
CA LYS A 98 2.58 -1.18 14.05
C LYS A 98 3.10 0.24 13.87
N VAL A 99 2.48 0.99 12.97
CA VAL A 99 2.89 2.35 12.63
C VAL A 99 1.77 3.30 13.02
N PRO A 100 2.08 4.48 13.58
CA PRO A 100 1.04 5.47 13.87
C PRO A 100 0.23 5.78 12.62
N MET A 101 -1.09 5.88 12.77
CA MET A 101 -2.00 6.12 11.66
C MET A 101 -1.59 7.32 10.81
N ARG A 102 -1.27 8.43 11.47
CA ARG A 102 -0.88 9.65 10.76
C ARG A 102 0.35 9.43 9.89
N ALA A 103 1.33 8.68 10.41
CA ALA A 103 2.55 8.38 9.67
C ALA A 103 2.24 7.51 8.44
N ALA A 104 1.37 6.51 8.60
CA ALA A 104 0.99 5.64 7.50
C ALA A 104 0.26 6.42 6.41
N ILE A 105 -0.64 7.32 6.78
CA ILE A 105 -1.37 8.16 5.82
C ILE A 105 -0.40 9.09 5.10
N ASN A 106 0.49 9.76 5.84
CA ASN A 106 1.47 10.67 5.22
C ASN A 106 2.37 9.94 4.23
N GLU A 107 2.82 8.73 4.56
CA GLU A 107 3.66 7.95 3.64
C GLU A 107 2.88 7.54 2.40
N ALA A 108 1.61 7.19 2.54
CA ALA A 108 0.76 6.85 1.39
C ALA A 108 0.59 8.07 0.46
N VAL A 109 0.38 9.25 1.03
CA VAL A 109 0.25 10.48 0.25
C VAL A 109 1.57 10.78 -0.49
N GLU A 110 2.72 10.56 0.15
CA GLU A 110 4.02 10.74 -0.50
C GLU A 110 4.20 9.76 -1.67
N LEU A 111 3.79 8.51 -1.50
CA LEU A 111 3.81 7.54 -2.61
C LEU A 111 2.91 8.00 -3.76
N ALA A 112 1.75 8.54 -3.43
CA ALA A 112 0.82 9.05 -4.45
C ALA A 112 1.42 10.24 -5.21
N LYS A 113 2.16 11.10 -4.53
CA LYS A 113 2.87 12.22 -5.18
C LYS A 113 3.95 11.72 -6.13
N GLU A 114 4.65 10.67 -5.76
CA GLU A 114 5.76 10.15 -6.54
C GLU A 114 5.33 9.29 -7.71
N PHE A 115 4.35 8.41 -7.49
CA PHE A 115 3.99 7.39 -8.47
C PHE A 115 2.61 7.55 -9.10
N GLY A 116 1.74 8.33 -8.51
CA GLY A 116 0.38 8.52 -8.99
C GLY A 116 0.25 9.67 -9.98
N GLY A 117 -0.98 10.00 -10.33
CA GLY A 117 -1.29 11.13 -11.18
C GLY A 117 -1.49 12.40 -10.36
N GLU A 118 -1.86 13.48 -11.05
CA GLU A 118 -2.00 14.80 -10.43
C GLU A 118 -3.00 14.83 -9.27
N THR A 119 -4.10 14.06 -9.39
CA THR A 119 -5.14 14.05 -8.35
C THR A 119 -4.96 12.95 -7.32
N SER A 120 -4.00 12.05 -7.51
CA SER A 120 -3.79 10.91 -6.62
C SER A 120 -3.55 11.29 -5.16
N PRO A 121 -2.70 12.27 -4.84
CA PRO A 121 -2.48 12.61 -3.43
C PRO A 121 -3.76 13.01 -2.70
N LYS A 122 -4.59 13.83 -3.35
CA LYS A 122 -5.85 14.28 -2.76
C LYS A 122 -6.83 13.12 -2.59
N PHE A 123 -6.93 12.27 -3.61
CA PHE A 123 -7.80 11.10 -3.56
C PHE A 123 -7.40 10.13 -2.43
N VAL A 124 -6.12 9.78 -2.39
CA VAL A 124 -5.58 8.87 -1.38
C VAL A 124 -5.78 9.44 0.03
N ASN A 125 -5.48 10.72 0.21
CA ASN A 125 -5.66 11.35 1.51
C ASN A 125 -7.12 11.32 1.95
N GLY A 126 -8.05 11.60 1.05
CA GLY A 126 -9.48 11.60 1.35
C GLY A 126 -9.99 10.22 1.74
N VAL A 127 -9.61 9.20 0.99
CA VAL A 127 -10.04 7.83 1.31
C VAL A 127 -9.46 7.37 2.64
N LEU A 128 -8.17 7.62 2.87
CA LEU A 128 -7.53 7.22 4.12
C LEU A 128 -8.03 8.01 5.32
N GLY A 129 -8.49 9.25 5.12
CA GLY A 129 -9.19 10.00 6.15
C GLY A 129 -10.44 9.27 6.60
N SER A 130 -11.21 8.73 5.65
CA SER A 130 -12.40 7.92 5.97
C SER A 130 -12.01 6.60 6.65
N VAL A 131 -10.93 5.98 6.19
CA VAL A 131 -10.42 4.76 6.82
C VAL A 131 -10.05 5.01 8.28
N SER A 132 -9.46 6.18 8.57
CA SER A 132 -9.04 6.52 9.93
C SER A 132 -10.22 6.56 10.91
N LEU A 133 -11.41 6.90 10.42
CA LEU A 133 -12.60 6.91 11.26
C LEU A 133 -13.00 5.49 11.67
N LEU A 134 -12.74 4.50 10.83
CA LEU A 134 -13.00 3.11 11.17
C LEU A 134 -12.07 2.63 12.29
N ALA A 135 -10.83 3.10 12.28
CA ALA A 135 -9.83 2.70 13.27
C ALA A 135 -10.12 3.29 14.64
N THR A 136 -10.80 4.45 14.71
CA THR A 136 -11.13 5.12 15.98
C THR A 136 -12.49 4.71 16.55
N THR A 137 -13.29 3.94 15.80
CA THR A 137 -14.59 3.47 16.27
C THR A 137 -14.40 2.22 17.12
N PRO A 138 -14.94 2.19 18.33
CA PRO A 138 -14.83 1.00 19.20
C PRO A 138 -15.47 -0.24 18.61
#